data_69f0201dd2f574d07bc060bf3c49213f
#
_entry.id   69f0201dd2f574d07bc060bf3c49213f
#
_cell.length_a   1.000
_cell.length_b   1.000
_cell.length_c   1.000
_cell.angle_alpha   90.00
_cell.angle_beta   90.00
_cell.angle_gamma   90.00
#
_symmetry.space_group_name_H-M   'P 1'
#
loop_
_entity.id
_entity.type
_entity.pdbx_description
1 polymer ?
#
loop_
_entity_poly.entity_id
_entity_poly.type
_entity_poly.pdbx_seq_one_letter_code
_entity_poly.pdbx_strand_id
1 'polypeptide(L)'
;LRLANMPDTLRLVAKYHEHQEKVMKKTHLLIIDPQNDFCDIAGAALPVAGANADMQRLAAFVDAHAARLDDIHVTLDSHNPVDIAHASWWVDSLGNPPVPFTVISQDDVIAGKWRARHPDAQARSAAYVRQLSQAGRYALLIWPEHCLIGSWGHNIQVDLMGALNRWARSRMEIVDYVTKGSNPFTEHYSAVKAEVPDAADPSTLVNTRFIDTLARADQILIAGEALSHCVANTVRDIAANFGDDNVRKLVLLGDCSSSVAGFESLGADFVTEMTARGMRVMKSTDY
;
A
#
# COMPACT_ATOMS: atom_id res chain seq x y z
N LEU A 1 -20.39 -11.94 -41.55
CA LEU A 1 -19.68 -11.86 -42.83
C LEU A 1 -18.30 -12.49 -42.61
N ARG A 2 -17.98 -13.61 -43.36
CA ARG A 2 -16.69 -14.27 -43.24
C ARG A 2 -15.62 -13.37 -43.85
N LEU A 3 -14.48 -13.17 -43.16
CA LEU A 3 -13.28 -12.41 -43.57
C LEU A 3 -12.84 -12.69 -45.03
N ALA A 4 -13.22 -13.87 -45.58
CA ALA A 4 -12.87 -14.32 -46.93
C ALA A 4 -13.44 -13.47 -48.06
N ASN A 5 -14.52 -12.69 -47.84
CA ASN A 5 -15.23 -11.91 -48.87
C ASN A 5 -15.07 -10.40 -48.74
N MET A 6 -14.10 -9.94 -47.94
CA MET A 6 -13.80 -8.50 -47.79
C MET A 6 -12.77 -8.06 -48.84
N PRO A 7 -12.86 -6.82 -49.37
CA PRO A 7 -11.81 -6.21 -50.20
C PRO A 7 -10.46 -6.23 -49.46
N ASP A 8 -9.36 -6.41 -50.20
CA ASP A 8 -8.02 -6.55 -49.62
C ASP A 8 -7.61 -5.38 -48.70
N THR A 9 -8.04 -4.19 -49.00
CA THR A 9 -7.85 -3.01 -48.15
C THR A 9 -8.57 -3.12 -46.78
N LEU A 10 -9.77 -3.64 -46.76
CA LEU A 10 -10.54 -3.88 -45.53
C LEU A 10 -10.02 -5.09 -44.75
N ARG A 11 -9.45 -6.08 -45.43
CA ARG A 11 -8.72 -7.20 -44.79
C ARG A 11 -7.43 -6.73 -44.14
N LEU A 12 -6.69 -5.80 -44.77
CA LEU A 12 -5.47 -5.23 -44.18
C LEU A 12 -5.80 -4.38 -42.96
N VAL A 13 -6.86 -3.57 -43.02
CA VAL A 13 -7.33 -2.77 -41.88
C VAL A 13 -7.85 -3.68 -40.75
N ALA A 14 -8.63 -4.74 -41.08
CA ALA A 14 -9.10 -5.69 -40.10
C ALA A 14 -7.94 -6.47 -39.44
N LYS A 15 -6.96 -6.93 -40.25
CA LYS A 15 -5.73 -7.57 -39.73
C LYS A 15 -4.85 -6.60 -38.95
N TYR A 16 -4.81 -5.32 -39.33
CA TYR A 16 -4.10 -4.28 -38.56
C TYR A 16 -4.79 -4.01 -37.24
N HIS A 17 -6.13 -3.93 -37.21
CA HIS A 17 -6.90 -3.84 -35.98
C HIS A 17 -6.81 -5.13 -35.16
N GLU A 18 -6.92 -6.30 -35.77
CA GLU A 18 -6.71 -7.58 -35.09
C GLU A 18 -5.27 -7.76 -34.56
N HIS A 19 -4.28 -7.17 -35.23
CA HIS A 19 -2.89 -7.15 -34.76
C HIS A 19 -2.65 -6.07 -33.68
N GLN A 20 -3.40 -4.98 -33.71
CA GLN A 20 -3.43 -3.96 -32.66
C GLN A 20 -4.24 -4.42 -31.44
N GLU A 21 -5.35 -5.16 -31.62
CA GLU A 21 -6.05 -5.84 -30.51
C GLU A 21 -5.24 -7.00 -29.93
N LYS A 22 -4.25 -7.51 -30.70
CA LYS A 22 -3.30 -8.49 -30.21
C LYS A 22 -2.25 -7.79 -29.36
N VAL A 23 -2.63 -7.64 -28.06
CA VAL A 23 -1.67 -7.47 -26.97
C VAL A 23 -1.23 -6.03 -26.70
N MET A 24 -2.15 -5.11 -26.49
CA MET A 24 -1.89 -4.05 -25.52
C MET A 24 -2.13 -4.66 -24.12
N LYS A 25 -1.05 -5.05 -23.47
CA LYS A 25 -1.12 -5.50 -22.06
C LYS A 25 -1.70 -4.38 -21.22
N LYS A 26 -2.80 -4.66 -20.51
CA LYS A 26 -3.34 -3.73 -19.52
C LYS A 26 -2.37 -3.59 -18.37
N THR A 27 -1.80 -2.41 -18.24
CA THR A 27 -0.86 -2.08 -17.17
C THR A 27 -1.51 -1.18 -16.14
N HIS A 28 -1.61 -1.67 -14.91
CA HIS A 28 -2.00 -0.87 -13.77
C HIS A 28 -0.76 -0.43 -12.98
N LEU A 29 -0.82 0.75 -12.38
CA LEU A 29 0.18 1.24 -11.44
C LEU A 29 -0.46 1.32 -10.05
N LEU A 30 0.07 0.54 -9.11
CA LEU A 30 -0.31 0.57 -7.70
C LEU A 30 0.73 1.35 -6.92
N ILE A 31 0.33 2.48 -6.37
CA ILE A 31 1.17 3.35 -5.55
C ILE A 31 0.69 3.26 -4.11
N ILE A 32 1.54 2.78 -3.22
CA ILE A 32 1.19 2.51 -1.83
C ILE A 32 1.65 3.67 -0.96
N ASP A 33 0.70 4.31 -0.27
CA ASP A 33 0.88 5.33 0.75
C ASP A 33 1.92 6.43 0.40
N PRO A 34 1.79 7.13 -0.75
CA PRO A 34 2.78 8.11 -1.22
C PRO A 34 2.62 9.46 -0.49
N GLN A 35 2.45 9.43 0.83
CA GLN A 35 2.01 10.56 1.64
C GLN A 35 3.17 11.37 2.20
N ASN A 36 2.92 12.67 2.46
CA ASN A 36 3.94 13.59 2.96
C ASN A 36 4.58 13.14 4.27
N ASP A 37 3.81 12.49 5.18
CA ASP A 37 4.33 12.03 6.46
C ASP A 37 5.35 10.90 6.34
N PHE A 38 5.35 10.16 5.22
CA PHE A 38 6.36 9.14 4.95
C PHE A 38 7.58 9.67 4.17
N CYS A 39 7.47 10.85 3.56
CA CYS A 39 8.60 11.45 2.84
C CYS A 39 9.60 12.07 3.80
N ASP A 40 10.91 12.01 3.48
CA ASP A 40 11.98 12.66 4.25
C ASP A 40 12.08 14.15 3.96
N ILE A 41 10.98 14.86 4.23
CA ILE A 41 10.82 16.31 4.05
C ILE A 41 10.44 16.99 5.37
N ALA A 42 10.67 18.30 5.45
CA ALA A 42 10.39 19.06 6.65
C ALA A 42 8.90 18.98 7.05
N GLY A 43 8.63 18.63 8.30
CA GLY A 43 7.29 18.50 8.86
C GLY A 43 6.67 17.11 8.77
N ALA A 44 7.33 16.14 8.14
CA ALA A 44 6.88 14.76 8.10
C ALA A 44 6.93 14.11 9.50
N ALA A 45 5.88 13.36 9.85
CA ALA A 45 5.75 12.76 11.17
C ALA A 45 6.49 11.41 11.30
N LEU A 46 6.62 10.67 10.22
CA LEU A 46 7.27 9.36 10.17
C LEU A 46 8.16 9.24 8.90
N PRO A 47 9.21 10.07 8.79
CA PRO A 47 10.00 10.15 7.57
C PRO A 47 10.77 8.84 7.30
N VAL A 48 10.64 8.33 6.08
CA VAL A 48 11.41 7.21 5.54
C VAL A 48 12.52 7.77 4.68
N ALA A 49 13.77 7.44 5.01
CA ALA A 49 14.94 7.98 4.30
C ALA A 49 14.92 7.58 2.81
N GLY A 50 14.97 8.57 1.93
CA GLY A 50 14.92 8.38 0.47
C GLY A 50 13.53 8.49 -0.15
N ALA A 51 12.46 8.43 0.65
CA ALA A 51 11.08 8.38 0.15
C ALA A 51 10.67 9.59 -0.69
N ASN A 52 11.13 10.80 -0.36
CA ASN A 52 10.85 11.96 -1.20
C ASN A 52 11.47 11.82 -2.60
N ALA A 53 12.68 11.31 -2.69
CA ALA A 53 13.33 11.05 -3.99
C ALA A 53 12.65 9.90 -4.75
N ASP A 54 12.10 8.90 -4.04
CA ASP A 54 11.30 7.83 -4.62
C ASP A 54 10.03 8.39 -5.27
N MET A 55 9.31 9.26 -4.57
CA MET A 55 8.11 9.92 -5.10
C MET A 55 8.41 10.85 -6.28
N GLN A 56 9.56 11.52 -6.28
CA GLN A 56 10.00 12.34 -7.43
C GLN A 56 10.33 11.48 -8.66
N ARG A 57 11.01 10.34 -8.46
CA ARG A 57 11.26 9.36 -9.55
C ARG A 57 9.94 8.80 -10.08
N LEU A 58 9.02 8.47 -9.18
CA LEU A 58 7.72 7.95 -9.55
C LEU A 58 6.88 8.99 -10.31
N ALA A 59 6.93 10.26 -9.91
CA ALA A 59 6.29 11.36 -10.65
C ALA A 59 6.81 11.46 -12.09
N ALA A 60 8.14 11.44 -12.26
CA ALA A 60 8.77 11.44 -13.58
C ALA A 60 8.39 10.20 -14.40
N PHE A 61 8.30 9.04 -13.76
CA PHE A 61 7.84 7.79 -14.37
C PHE A 61 6.40 7.90 -14.89
N VAL A 62 5.47 8.40 -14.07
CA VAL A 62 4.06 8.61 -14.46
C VAL A 62 3.97 9.55 -15.66
N ASP A 63 4.69 10.66 -15.65
CA ASP A 63 4.71 11.61 -16.77
C ASP A 63 5.24 10.98 -18.07
N ALA A 64 6.34 10.23 -17.96
CA ALA A 64 6.98 9.60 -19.13
C ALA A 64 6.14 8.47 -19.74
N HIS A 65 5.38 7.76 -18.91
CA HIS A 65 4.66 6.56 -19.33
C HIS A 65 3.14 6.68 -19.28
N ALA A 66 2.60 7.90 -19.17
CA ALA A 66 1.18 8.18 -19.04
C ALA A 66 0.29 7.45 -20.07
N ALA A 67 0.74 7.33 -21.32
CA ALA A 67 0.02 6.64 -22.39
C ALA A 67 -0.01 5.11 -22.26
N ARG A 68 0.89 4.53 -21.44
CA ARG A 68 1.03 3.09 -21.22
C ARG A 68 0.39 2.61 -19.93
N LEU A 69 -0.06 3.54 -19.08
CA LEU A 69 -0.75 3.25 -17.82
C LEU A 69 -2.25 3.30 -18.07
N ASP A 70 -2.91 2.15 -17.98
CA ASP A 70 -4.35 2.04 -18.21
C ASP A 70 -5.16 2.43 -16.98
N ASP A 71 -4.61 2.17 -15.79
CA ASP A 71 -5.25 2.54 -14.52
C ASP A 71 -4.19 2.85 -13.46
N ILE A 72 -4.49 3.76 -12.53
CA ILE A 72 -3.64 4.10 -11.40
C ILE A 72 -4.45 3.99 -10.10
N HIS A 73 -3.95 3.16 -9.18
CA HIS A 73 -4.49 2.98 -7.84
C HIS A 73 -3.53 3.56 -6.82
N VAL A 74 -4.03 4.36 -5.90
CA VAL A 74 -3.24 4.98 -4.82
C VAL A 74 -3.84 4.59 -3.49
N THR A 75 -3.06 3.95 -2.62
CA THR A 75 -3.51 3.73 -1.25
C THR A 75 -3.15 4.91 -0.37
N LEU A 76 -3.97 5.18 0.63
CA LEU A 76 -3.75 6.25 1.60
C LEU A 76 -3.93 5.70 3.01
N ASP A 77 -2.89 5.72 3.78
CA ASP A 77 -2.95 5.50 5.22
C ASP A 77 -3.73 6.66 5.87
N SER A 78 -4.68 6.35 6.73
CA SER A 78 -5.69 7.33 7.14
C SER A 78 -6.04 7.14 8.61
N HIS A 79 -5.22 7.72 9.48
CA HIS A 79 -5.36 7.56 10.91
C HIS A 79 -6.18 8.67 11.59
N ASN A 80 -6.74 8.32 12.75
CA ASN A 80 -7.23 9.26 13.74
C ASN A 80 -6.14 9.51 14.80
N PRO A 81 -6.14 10.64 15.52
CA PRO A 81 -5.20 10.86 16.63
C PRO A 81 -5.30 9.77 17.71
N VAL A 82 -6.52 9.24 17.91
CA VAL A 82 -6.77 8.12 18.83
C VAL A 82 -6.79 6.83 18.02
N ASP A 83 -5.71 6.07 18.11
CA ASP A 83 -5.49 4.84 17.38
C ASP A 83 -4.70 3.85 18.24
N ILE A 84 -4.97 2.54 18.10
CA ILE A 84 -4.33 1.49 18.90
C ILE A 84 -2.81 1.43 18.69
N ALA A 85 -2.33 1.88 17.55
CA ALA A 85 -0.91 1.96 17.21
C ALA A 85 -0.27 3.31 17.59
N HIS A 86 -1.02 4.23 18.22
CA HIS A 86 -0.51 5.52 18.66
C HIS A 86 -0.32 5.60 20.19
N ALA A 87 0.60 6.46 20.63
CA ALA A 87 0.90 6.66 22.04
C ALA A 87 -0.31 7.15 22.86
N SER A 88 -1.26 7.86 22.24
CA SER A 88 -2.50 8.36 22.85
C SER A 88 -3.39 7.24 23.41
N TRP A 89 -3.31 6.02 22.86
CA TRP A 89 -4.14 4.88 23.26
C TRP A 89 -3.72 4.21 24.57
N TRP A 90 -2.42 4.17 24.87
CA TRP A 90 -1.83 3.38 25.93
C TRP A 90 -1.29 4.20 27.07
N VAL A 91 -1.26 3.61 28.27
CA VAL A 91 -0.59 4.18 29.45
C VAL A 91 0.09 3.09 30.27
N ASP A 92 1.19 3.47 30.94
CA ASP A 92 1.85 2.68 31.96
C ASP A 92 1.10 2.72 33.31
N SER A 93 1.66 2.11 34.37
CA SER A 93 1.10 2.12 35.73
C SER A 93 1.03 3.50 36.35
N LEU A 94 1.83 4.48 35.88
CA LEU A 94 1.88 5.85 36.34
C LEU A 94 0.98 6.78 35.51
N GLY A 95 0.38 6.27 34.43
CA GLY A 95 -0.45 7.05 33.50
C GLY A 95 0.33 7.73 32.37
N ASN A 96 1.62 7.43 32.18
CA ASN A 96 2.42 7.99 31.09
C ASN A 96 2.17 7.21 29.80
N PRO A 97 2.13 7.89 28.62
CA PRO A 97 2.05 7.21 27.33
C PRO A 97 3.39 6.53 26.98
N PRO A 98 3.37 5.48 26.12
CA PRO A 98 4.60 4.95 25.53
C PRO A 98 5.25 5.98 24.61
N VAL A 99 6.56 5.92 24.47
CA VAL A 99 7.26 6.69 23.43
C VAL A 99 7.11 6.00 22.07
N PRO A 100 7.19 6.73 20.95
CA PRO A 100 7.21 6.12 19.61
C PRO A 100 8.24 4.99 19.49
N PHE A 101 7.92 3.99 18.69
CA PHE A 101 8.69 2.74 18.50
C PHE A 101 8.75 1.80 19.71
N THR A 102 7.94 2.05 20.75
CA THR A 102 7.74 1.08 21.82
C THR A 102 6.97 -0.13 21.29
N VAL A 103 7.51 -1.33 21.52
CA VAL A 103 6.78 -2.58 21.28
C VAL A 103 5.90 -2.88 22.49
N ILE A 104 4.61 -3.14 22.23
CA ILE A 104 3.67 -3.62 23.25
C ILE A 104 3.36 -5.07 22.99
N SER A 105 3.94 -5.94 23.84
CA SER A 105 3.74 -7.38 23.75
C SER A 105 2.49 -7.85 24.50
N GLN A 106 2.01 -9.04 24.17
CA GLN A 106 0.95 -9.69 24.94
C GLN A 106 1.33 -9.81 26.42
N ASP A 107 2.57 -10.17 26.74
CA ASP A 107 3.04 -10.33 28.09
C ASP A 107 3.09 -8.99 28.85
N ASP A 108 3.47 -7.89 28.19
CA ASP A 108 3.42 -6.55 28.77
C ASP A 108 2.00 -6.15 29.17
N VAL A 109 0.99 -6.50 28.34
CA VAL A 109 -0.42 -6.22 28.65
C VAL A 109 -0.93 -7.10 29.79
N ILE A 110 -0.59 -8.39 29.79
CA ILE A 110 -0.95 -9.33 30.88
C ILE A 110 -0.34 -8.89 32.20
N ALA A 111 0.92 -8.45 32.18
CA ALA A 111 1.62 -7.97 33.38
C ALA A 111 1.14 -6.58 33.86
N GLY A 112 0.26 -5.90 33.10
CA GLY A 112 -0.23 -4.57 33.42
C GLY A 112 0.82 -3.47 33.22
N LYS A 113 1.92 -3.72 32.51
CA LYS A 113 2.92 -2.72 32.15
C LYS A 113 2.33 -1.69 31.20
N TRP A 114 1.51 -2.15 30.24
CA TRP A 114 0.73 -1.30 29.35
C TRP A 114 -0.75 -1.63 29.45
N ARG A 115 -1.58 -0.61 29.49
CA ARG A 115 -3.04 -0.74 29.50
C ARG A 115 -3.67 0.32 28.60
N ALA A 116 -4.87 0.06 28.11
CA ALA A 116 -5.63 1.07 27.40
C ALA A 116 -5.90 2.28 28.31
N ARG A 117 -5.68 3.48 27.78
CA ARG A 117 -5.99 4.74 28.50
C ARG A 117 -7.47 4.81 28.88
N HIS A 118 -8.35 4.38 27.98
CA HIS A 118 -9.78 4.29 28.27
C HIS A 118 -10.11 2.90 28.82
N PRO A 119 -10.62 2.76 30.04
CA PRO A 119 -10.85 1.45 30.67
C PRO A 119 -11.75 0.53 29.87
N ASP A 120 -12.79 1.06 29.21
CA ASP A 120 -13.75 0.26 28.42
C ASP A 120 -13.08 -0.39 27.17
N ALA A 121 -11.97 0.16 26.71
CA ALA A 121 -11.19 -0.40 25.61
C ALA A 121 -10.23 -1.51 26.04
N GLN A 122 -10.01 -1.72 27.36
CA GLN A 122 -8.96 -2.62 27.85
C GLN A 122 -9.14 -4.06 27.35
N ALA A 123 -10.33 -4.62 27.48
CA ALA A 123 -10.60 -6.01 27.08
C ALA A 123 -10.35 -6.23 25.58
N ARG A 124 -10.82 -5.29 24.75
CA ARG A 124 -10.63 -5.31 23.29
C ARG A 124 -9.17 -5.14 22.91
N SER A 125 -8.45 -4.22 23.55
CA SER A 125 -7.02 -3.98 23.32
C SER A 125 -6.18 -5.20 23.66
N ALA A 126 -6.44 -5.86 24.79
CA ALA A 126 -5.76 -7.10 25.17
C ALA A 126 -6.04 -8.24 24.19
N ALA A 127 -7.29 -8.35 23.71
CA ALA A 127 -7.65 -9.32 22.67
C ALA A 127 -6.92 -9.04 21.35
N TYR A 128 -6.82 -7.78 20.94
CA TYR A 128 -6.10 -7.37 19.73
C TYR A 128 -4.63 -7.76 19.79
N VAL A 129 -3.90 -7.37 20.86
CA VAL A 129 -2.46 -7.67 20.99
C VAL A 129 -2.21 -9.17 20.99
N ARG A 130 -3.09 -9.95 21.64
CA ARG A 130 -3.02 -11.43 21.62
C ARG A 130 -3.21 -11.98 20.20
N GLN A 131 -4.21 -11.51 19.46
CA GLN A 131 -4.49 -11.98 18.10
C GLN A 131 -3.37 -11.60 17.14
N LEU A 132 -2.84 -10.37 17.26
CA LEU A 132 -1.70 -9.92 16.48
C LEU A 132 -0.46 -10.80 16.73
N SER A 133 -0.18 -11.13 17.99
CA SER A 133 0.90 -12.06 18.36
C SER A 133 0.70 -13.47 17.78
N GLN A 134 -0.54 -13.96 17.79
CA GLN A 134 -0.89 -15.28 17.22
C GLN A 134 -0.79 -15.31 15.70
N ALA A 135 -1.05 -14.20 15.02
CA ALA A 135 -0.88 -14.09 13.58
C ALA A 135 0.60 -14.14 13.14
N GLY A 136 1.53 -13.84 14.07
CA GLY A 136 2.97 -14.03 13.90
C GLY A 136 3.64 -13.12 12.87
N ARG A 137 2.92 -12.13 12.32
CA ARG A 137 3.46 -11.21 11.30
C ARG A 137 4.21 -10.05 11.96
N TYR A 138 3.60 -9.43 12.98
CA TYR A 138 4.17 -8.29 13.74
C TYR A 138 3.76 -8.35 15.20
N ALA A 139 4.57 -7.75 16.09
CA ALA A 139 4.11 -7.28 17.39
C ALA A 139 3.51 -5.89 17.25
N LEU A 140 2.67 -5.44 18.17
CA LEU A 140 2.19 -4.07 18.18
C LEU A 140 3.35 -3.11 18.42
N LEU A 141 3.60 -2.26 17.43
CA LEU A 141 4.57 -1.18 17.50
C LEU A 141 3.83 0.16 17.63
N ILE A 142 4.26 1.00 18.54
CA ILE A 142 3.71 2.35 18.68
C ILE A 142 4.41 3.29 17.71
N TRP A 143 3.64 3.84 16.80
CA TRP A 143 4.10 4.80 15.80
C TRP A 143 3.94 6.25 16.31
N PRO A 144 4.72 7.21 15.80
CA PRO A 144 4.31 8.62 15.84
C PRO A 144 2.91 8.79 15.24
N GLU A 145 2.15 9.76 15.73
CA GLU A 145 0.89 10.13 15.06
C GLU A 145 1.22 10.63 13.65
N HIS A 146 0.77 9.89 12.63
CA HIS A 146 1.08 10.16 11.23
C HIS A 146 -0.15 9.97 10.35
N CYS A 147 -0.11 10.53 9.16
CA CYS A 147 -1.18 10.43 8.16
C CYS A 147 -2.57 10.72 8.74
N LEU A 148 -2.65 11.69 9.66
CA LEU A 148 -3.91 12.07 10.29
C LEU A 148 -4.86 12.65 9.26
N ILE A 149 -6.08 12.13 9.18
CA ILE A 149 -7.10 12.50 8.20
C ILE A 149 -7.30 14.02 8.18
N GLY A 150 -7.15 14.62 7.00
CA GLY A 150 -7.28 16.06 6.79
C GLY A 150 -6.04 16.91 7.09
N SER A 151 -4.94 16.29 7.57
CA SER A 151 -3.66 16.97 7.76
C SER A 151 -2.87 17.12 6.45
N TRP A 152 -1.84 17.97 6.49
CA TRP A 152 -0.86 18.03 5.40
C TRP A 152 -0.12 16.69 5.22
N GLY A 153 0.17 15.99 6.31
CA GLY A 153 0.86 14.70 6.31
C GLY A 153 0.07 13.61 5.59
N HIS A 154 -1.26 13.66 5.65
CA HIS A 154 -2.15 12.74 4.95
C HIS A 154 -2.19 12.94 3.44
N ASN A 155 -1.80 14.11 2.94
CA ASN A 155 -1.82 14.39 1.50
C ASN A 155 -0.64 13.72 0.78
N ILE A 156 -0.84 13.41 -0.50
CA ILE A 156 0.19 12.87 -1.39
C ILE A 156 1.30 13.91 -1.60
N GLN A 157 2.53 13.43 -1.73
CA GLN A 157 3.70 14.22 -2.09
C GLN A 157 3.44 15.05 -3.35
N VAL A 158 3.84 16.32 -3.32
CA VAL A 158 3.37 17.35 -4.26
C VAL A 158 3.73 17.07 -5.72
N ASP A 159 4.94 16.58 -6.01
CA ASP A 159 5.39 16.31 -7.38
C ASP A 159 4.59 15.14 -7.98
N LEU A 160 4.39 14.08 -7.17
CA LEU A 160 3.60 12.93 -7.56
C LEU A 160 2.11 13.30 -7.75
N MET A 161 1.52 14.08 -6.84
CA MET A 161 0.15 14.57 -7.02
C MET A 161 0.01 15.37 -8.31
N GLY A 162 1.02 16.18 -8.65
CA GLY A 162 1.06 16.92 -9.92
C GLY A 162 1.02 15.98 -11.13
N ALA A 163 1.84 14.91 -11.11
CA ALA A 163 1.90 13.91 -12.19
C ALA A 163 0.58 13.11 -12.32
N LEU A 164 0.00 12.66 -11.20
CA LEU A 164 -1.31 11.98 -11.17
C LEU A 164 -2.41 12.85 -11.79
N ASN A 165 -2.44 14.12 -11.45
CA ASN A 165 -3.40 15.07 -12.02
C ASN A 165 -3.20 15.30 -13.53
N ARG A 166 -1.95 15.30 -14.02
CA ARG A 166 -1.65 15.39 -15.46
C ARG A 166 -2.11 14.11 -16.17
N TRP A 167 -1.79 12.94 -15.61
CA TRP A 167 -2.25 11.66 -16.13
C TRP A 167 -3.77 11.62 -16.25
N ALA A 168 -4.48 11.91 -15.17
CA ALA A 168 -5.96 11.88 -15.13
C ALA A 168 -6.58 12.78 -16.21
N ARG A 169 -6.07 14.01 -16.39
CA ARG A 169 -6.57 14.94 -17.42
C ARG A 169 -6.22 14.47 -18.84
N SER A 170 -5.02 13.92 -19.05
CA SER A 170 -4.58 13.50 -20.39
C SER A 170 -5.29 12.22 -20.85
N ARG A 171 -5.65 11.35 -19.90
CA ARG A 171 -6.32 10.07 -20.17
C ARG A 171 -7.84 10.18 -20.07
N MET A 172 -8.38 11.28 -19.48
CA MET A 172 -9.79 11.43 -19.11
C MET A 172 -10.24 10.27 -18.19
N GLU A 173 -9.34 9.85 -17.28
CA GLU A 173 -9.55 8.77 -16.32
C GLU A 173 -9.47 9.29 -14.88
N ILE A 174 -9.89 8.48 -13.93
CA ILE A 174 -9.90 8.82 -12.50
C ILE A 174 -8.85 7.96 -11.80
N VAL A 175 -7.99 8.60 -11.00
CA VAL A 175 -7.12 7.86 -10.06
C VAL A 175 -8.00 7.20 -9.00
N ASP A 176 -7.88 5.89 -8.82
CA ASP A 176 -8.62 5.13 -7.80
C ASP A 176 -7.92 5.26 -6.45
N TYR A 177 -8.54 5.96 -5.51
CA TYR A 177 -8.00 6.14 -4.16
C TYR A 177 -8.59 5.13 -3.19
N VAL A 178 -7.74 4.37 -2.52
CA VAL A 178 -8.08 3.33 -1.54
C VAL A 178 -7.58 3.75 -0.17
N THR A 179 -8.47 4.17 0.71
CA THR A 179 -8.12 4.51 2.10
C THR A 179 -8.06 3.27 2.99
N LYS A 180 -7.15 3.23 3.95
CA LYS A 180 -6.98 2.19 4.97
C LYS A 180 -6.65 2.81 6.32
N GLY A 181 -6.78 2.07 7.43
CA GLY A 181 -6.31 2.51 8.75
C GLY A 181 -7.28 3.37 9.56
N SER A 182 -8.50 3.64 9.07
CA SER A 182 -9.45 4.52 9.79
C SER A 182 -10.13 3.88 10.99
N ASN A 183 -10.06 2.54 11.17
CA ASN A 183 -10.57 1.87 12.36
C ASN A 183 -9.54 1.97 13.49
N PRO A 184 -9.84 2.67 14.61
CA PRO A 184 -8.85 2.94 15.66
C PRO A 184 -8.49 1.72 16.51
N PHE A 185 -9.12 0.56 16.29
CA PHE A 185 -8.92 -0.64 17.09
C PHE A 185 -8.00 -1.67 16.43
N THR A 186 -7.51 -1.41 15.24
CA THR A 186 -6.66 -2.35 14.51
C THR A 186 -5.73 -1.62 13.56
N GLU A 187 -4.47 -2.00 13.55
CA GLU A 187 -3.48 -1.55 12.56
C GLU A 187 -3.80 -2.12 11.17
N HIS A 188 -3.47 -1.37 10.14
CA HIS A 188 -3.84 -1.68 8.78
C HIS A 188 -2.64 -1.40 7.83
N TYR A 189 -1.58 -2.23 7.92
CA TYR A 189 -0.44 -2.09 7.00
C TYR A 189 -0.85 -2.37 5.56
N SER A 190 -1.57 -3.46 5.33
CA SER A 190 -2.05 -3.84 4.01
C SER A 190 -3.27 -3.03 3.57
N ALA A 191 -3.32 -2.59 2.31
CA ALA A 191 -4.54 -2.02 1.72
C ALA A 191 -5.61 -3.07 1.40
N VAL A 192 -5.31 -4.35 1.59
CA VAL A 192 -6.23 -5.46 1.33
C VAL A 192 -7.08 -5.79 2.54
N LYS A 193 -6.49 -5.77 3.75
CA LYS A 193 -7.20 -6.06 5.01
C LYS A 193 -6.41 -5.54 6.21
N ALA A 194 -7.09 -5.32 7.34
CA ALA A 194 -6.43 -5.02 8.61
C ALA A 194 -5.60 -6.20 9.13
N GLU A 195 -4.63 -5.93 10.02
CA GLU A 195 -3.80 -6.98 10.64
C GLU A 195 -4.64 -7.92 11.52
N VAL A 196 -5.62 -7.37 12.21
CA VAL A 196 -6.65 -8.12 12.95
C VAL A 196 -8.03 -7.61 12.52
N PRO A 197 -8.67 -8.25 11.52
CA PRO A 197 -9.96 -7.80 11.02
C PRO A 197 -11.05 -7.80 12.09
N ASP A 198 -11.89 -6.77 12.09
CA ASP A 198 -13.07 -6.64 12.94
C ASP A 198 -14.31 -7.00 12.12
N ALA A 199 -14.98 -8.10 12.48
CA ALA A 199 -16.19 -8.54 11.79
C ALA A 199 -17.36 -7.53 11.85
N ALA A 200 -17.33 -6.59 12.80
CA ALA A 200 -18.33 -5.53 12.90
C ALA A 200 -18.04 -4.33 11.99
N ASP A 201 -16.81 -4.25 11.43
CA ASP A 201 -16.41 -3.21 10.49
C ASP A 201 -15.93 -3.81 9.17
N PRO A 202 -16.77 -3.80 8.13
CA PRO A 202 -16.41 -4.34 6.81
C PRO A 202 -15.16 -3.70 6.18
N SER A 203 -14.80 -2.47 6.55
CA SER A 203 -13.61 -1.79 6.02
C SER A 203 -12.30 -2.45 6.44
N THR A 204 -12.32 -3.25 7.52
CA THR A 204 -11.17 -4.01 8.02
C THR A 204 -11.02 -5.39 7.39
N LEU A 205 -12.06 -5.88 6.72
CA LEU A 205 -12.08 -7.18 6.05
C LEU A 205 -11.35 -7.11 4.69
N VAL A 206 -11.22 -8.27 4.05
CA VAL A 206 -10.60 -8.35 2.71
C VAL A 206 -11.35 -7.45 1.72
N ASN A 207 -10.66 -6.48 1.14
CA ASN A 207 -11.17 -5.61 0.08
C ASN A 207 -11.20 -6.37 -1.25
N THR A 208 -12.24 -7.20 -1.42
CA THR A 208 -12.41 -8.03 -2.61
C THR A 208 -12.55 -7.20 -3.88
N ARG A 209 -13.21 -6.03 -3.80
CA ARG A 209 -13.33 -5.11 -4.93
C ARG A 209 -11.96 -4.65 -5.45
N PHE A 210 -11.06 -4.30 -4.54
CA PHE A 210 -9.71 -3.88 -4.89
C PHE A 210 -8.92 -5.03 -5.55
N ILE A 211 -9.00 -6.23 -4.97
CA ILE A 211 -8.40 -7.45 -5.55
C ILE A 211 -8.95 -7.73 -6.95
N ASP A 212 -10.27 -7.70 -7.13
CA ASP A 212 -10.92 -7.94 -8.42
C ASP A 212 -10.54 -6.88 -9.47
N THR A 213 -10.34 -5.64 -9.05
CA THR A 213 -9.91 -4.55 -9.94
C THR A 213 -8.47 -4.79 -10.40
N LEU A 214 -7.56 -5.10 -9.49
CA LEU A 214 -6.17 -5.42 -9.83
C LEU A 214 -6.04 -6.68 -10.68
N ALA A 215 -6.91 -7.67 -10.47
CA ALA A 215 -6.90 -8.93 -11.24
C ALA A 215 -7.14 -8.73 -12.74
N ARG A 216 -7.77 -7.62 -13.14
CA ARG A 216 -8.04 -7.28 -14.55
C ARG A 216 -6.79 -6.84 -15.32
N ALA A 217 -5.72 -6.48 -14.62
CA ALA A 217 -4.46 -6.10 -15.23
C ALA A 217 -3.71 -7.33 -15.77
N ASP A 218 -2.96 -7.14 -16.83
CA ASP A 218 -1.96 -8.12 -17.32
C ASP A 218 -0.61 -7.90 -16.64
N GLN A 219 -0.37 -6.67 -16.16
CA GLN A 219 0.81 -6.27 -15.39
C GLN A 219 0.41 -5.24 -14.35
N ILE A 220 0.96 -5.36 -13.14
CA ILE A 220 0.79 -4.41 -12.05
C ILE A 220 2.16 -3.92 -11.62
N LEU A 221 2.45 -2.67 -11.92
CA LEU A 221 3.64 -1.97 -11.42
C LEU A 221 3.36 -1.52 -9.99
N ILE A 222 4.31 -1.68 -9.10
CA ILE A 222 4.18 -1.41 -7.66
C ILE A 222 5.26 -0.44 -7.24
N ALA A 223 4.90 0.60 -6.50
CA ALA A 223 5.78 1.58 -5.90
C ALA A 223 5.16 2.14 -4.61
N GLY A 224 5.88 2.98 -3.88
CA GLY A 224 5.35 3.69 -2.69
C GLY A 224 6.03 3.30 -1.40
N GLU A 225 5.44 3.67 -0.26
CA GLU A 225 6.06 3.62 1.06
C GLU A 225 5.24 2.80 2.08
N ALA A 226 5.86 2.20 3.10
CA ALA A 226 7.28 1.85 3.11
C ALA A 226 7.46 0.41 2.68
N LEU A 227 8.55 0.12 1.97
CA LEU A 227 8.87 -1.21 1.44
C LEU A 227 8.79 -2.30 2.51
N SER A 228 9.26 -2.00 3.74
CA SER A 228 9.30 -2.92 4.88
C SER A 228 7.93 -3.23 5.49
N HIS A 229 6.90 -2.40 5.28
CA HIS A 229 5.58 -2.49 5.94
C HIS A 229 4.42 -2.46 4.94
N CYS A 230 3.91 -1.28 4.59
CA CYS A 230 2.69 -1.17 3.79
C CYS A 230 2.84 -1.79 2.40
N VAL A 231 3.97 -1.59 1.73
CA VAL A 231 4.26 -2.21 0.43
C VAL A 231 4.34 -3.72 0.57
N ALA A 232 5.17 -4.23 1.50
CA ALA A 232 5.34 -5.67 1.71
C ALA A 232 4.02 -6.36 2.01
N ASN A 233 3.21 -5.81 2.94
CA ASN A 233 1.99 -6.46 3.39
C ASN A 233 0.88 -6.38 2.34
N THR A 234 0.74 -5.25 1.64
CA THR A 234 -0.22 -5.12 0.55
C THR A 234 0.07 -6.13 -0.55
N VAL A 235 1.33 -6.26 -0.95
CA VAL A 235 1.73 -7.21 -2.01
C VAL A 235 1.56 -8.66 -1.57
N ARG A 236 1.92 -9.01 -0.33
CA ARG A 236 1.69 -10.35 0.22
C ARG A 236 0.21 -10.72 0.23
N ASP A 237 -0.64 -9.81 0.68
CA ASP A 237 -2.07 -10.06 0.74
C ASP A 237 -2.72 -10.09 -0.67
N ILE A 238 -2.26 -9.26 -1.62
CA ILE A 238 -2.64 -9.39 -3.04
C ILE A 238 -2.26 -10.79 -3.54
N ALA A 239 -1.02 -11.21 -3.36
CA ALA A 239 -0.53 -12.50 -3.82
C ALA A 239 -1.27 -13.69 -3.18
N ALA A 240 -1.66 -13.57 -1.91
CA ALA A 240 -2.45 -14.59 -1.22
C ALA A 240 -3.87 -14.75 -1.80
N ASN A 241 -4.43 -13.66 -2.36
CA ASN A 241 -5.77 -13.65 -2.97
C ASN A 241 -5.76 -13.89 -4.47
N PHE A 242 -4.64 -13.63 -5.16
CA PHE A 242 -4.51 -13.84 -6.61
C PHE A 242 -4.24 -15.29 -7.01
N GLY A 243 -3.65 -16.07 -6.10
CA GLY A 243 -3.02 -17.35 -6.43
C GLY A 243 -1.67 -17.18 -7.15
N ASP A 244 -0.81 -18.20 -7.03
CA ASP A 244 0.60 -18.12 -7.44
C ASP A 244 0.81 -17.81 -8.93
N ASP A 245 -0.09 -18.24 -9.81
CA ASP A 245 0.01 -17.97 -11.25
C ASP A 245 -0.09 -16.47 -11.58
N ASN A 246 -0.79 -15.69 -10.77
CA ASN A 246 -0.97 -14.25 -10.97
C ASN A 246 0.12 -13.40 -10.30
N VAL A 247 0.95 -13.97 -9.42
CA VAL A 247 2.08 -13.25 -8.81
C VAL A 247 3.07 -12.75 -9.88
N ARG A 248 3.19 -13.43 -11.02
CA ARG A 248 4.01 -13.01 -12.16
C ARG A 248 3.58 -11.70 -12.82
N LYS A 249 2.35 -11.24 -12.55
CA LYS A 249 1.86 -9.93 -13.00
C LYS A 249 2.48 -8.78 -12.19
N LEU A 250 2.96 -9.06 -10.98
CA LEU A 250 3.49 -8.07 -10.06
C LEU A 250 4.92 -7.67 -10.44
N VAL A 251 5.19 -6.37 -10.50
CA VAL A 251 6.50 -5.81 -10.83
C VAL A 251 6.80 -4.67 -9.87
N LEU A 252 7.74 -4.86 -8.97
CA LEU A 252 8.19 -3.81 -8.06
C LEU A 252 9.15 -2.86 -8.79
N LEU A 253 8.86 -1.57 -8.76
CA LEU A 253 9.79 -0.51 -9.12
C LEU A 253 10.73 -0.26 -7.92
N GLY A 254 11.84 -1.01 -7.87
CA GLY A 254 12.67 -1.11 -6.68
C GLY A 254 13.42 0.17 -6.30
N ASP A 255 13.48 1.15 -7.20
CA ASP A 255 14.03 2.48 -6.97
C ASP A 255 12.95 3.53 -6.62
N CYS A 256 11.70 3.11 -6.45
CA CYS A 256 10.57 3.96 -6.06
C CYS A 256 9.92 3.46 -4.75
N SER A 257 10.71 2.88 -3.86
CA SER A 257 10.24 2.39 -2.57
C SER A 257 11.42 2.20 -1.61
N SER A 258 11.31 2.72 -0.40
CA SER A 258 12.33 2.67 0.66
C SER A 258 11.78 2.01 1.93
N SER A 259 12.66 1.45 2.76
CA SER A 259 12.28 0.83 4.05
C SER A 259 12.36 1.80 5.20
N VAL A 260 11.50 1.63 6.21
CA VAL A 260 11.62 2.34 7.50
C VAL A 260 12.99 2.02 8.12
N ALA A 261 13.67 3.02 8.64
CA ALA A 261 14.98 2.88 9.28
C ALA A 261 14.93 1.85 10.43
N GLY A 262 15.88 0.89 10.41
CA GLY A 262 15.93 -0.24 11.36
C GLY A 262 15.08 -1.45 10.94
N PHE A 263 14.31 -1.37 9.85
CA PHE A 263 13.48 -2.45 9.32
C PHE A 263 13.85 -2.85 7.88
N GLU A 264 15.06 -2.50 7.44
CA GLU A 264 15.54 -2.76 6.08
C GLU A 264 15.53 -4.26 5.75
N SER A 265 15.81 -5.12 6.75
CA SER A 265 15.76 -6.57 6.59
C SER A 265 14.37 -7.08 6.21
N LEU A 266 13.30 -6.50 6.76
CA LEU A 266 11.92 -6.89 6.42
C LEU A 266 11.59 -6.58 4.95
N GLY A 267 12.10 -5.45 4.43
CA GLY A 267 11.98 -5.11 3.01
C GLY A 267 12.76 -6.07 2.12
N ALA A 268 13.99 -6.41 2.50
CA ALA A 268 14.83 -7.35 1.76
C ALA A 268 14.24 -8.78 1.76
N ASP A 269 13.73 -9.23 2.90
CA ASP A 269 13.05 -10.53 3.04
C ASP A 269 11.79 -10.59 2.18
N PHE A 270 10.98 -9.52 2.17
CA PHE A 270 9.82 -9.39 1.30
C PHE A 270 10.20 -9.51 -0.19
N VAL A 271 11.22 -8.78 -0.63
CA VAL A 271 11.66 -8.83 -2.03
C VAL A 271 12.13 -10.25 -2.39
N THR A 272 12.90 -10.89 -1.50
CA THR A 272 13.39 -12.26 -1.68
C THR A 272 12.23 -13.26 -1.77
N GLU A 273 11.30 -13.20 -0.83
CA GLU A 273 10.10 -14.04 -0.78
C GLU A 273 9.26 -13.92 -2.06
N MET A 274 8.91 -12.68 -2.43
CA MET A 274 8.01 -12.46 -3.54
C MET A 274 8.65 -12.73 -4.90
N THR A 275 9.97 -12.50 -5.03
CA THR A 275 10.73 -12.86 -6.23
C THR A 275 10.77 -14.39 -6.40
N ALA A 276 10.96 -15.14 -5.31
CA ALA A 276 10.90 -16.61 -5.35
C ALA A 276 9.51 -17.14 -5.79
N ARG A 277 8.43 -16.37 -5.54
CA ARG A 277 7.06 -16.66 -6.01
C ARG A 277 6.77 -16.17 -7.42
N GLY A 278 7.67 -15.44 -8.06
CA GLY A 278 7.55 -14.99 -9.43
C GLY A 278 7.29 -13.49 -9.65
N MET A 279 7.25 -12.66 -8.58
CA MET A 279 7.28 -11.21 -8.72
C MET A 279 8.59 -10.77 -9.36
N ARG A 280 8.53 -9.77 -10.23
CA ARG A 280 9.73 -9.16 -10.82
C ARG A 280 10.10 -7.89 -10.09
N VAL A 281 11.38 -7.54 -10.14
CA VAL A 281 11.90 -6.25 -9.66
C VAL A 281 12.62 -5.58 -10.82
N MET A 282 12.41 -4.28 -11.01
CA MET A 282 13.10 -3.47 -12.01
C MET A 282 13.28 -2.04 -11.50
N LYS A 283 14.11 -1.26 -12.14
CA LYS A 283 14.16 0.18 -11.91
C LYS A 283 13.10 0.88 -12.77
N SER A 284 12.64 2.03 -12.31
CA SER A 284 11.71 2.89 -13.05
C SER A 284 12.26 3.28 -14.45
N THR A 285 13.59 3.40 -14.57
CA THR A 285 14.29 3.71 -15.83
C THR A 285 14.36 2.56 -16.84
N ASP A 286 14.05 1.34 -16.40
CA ASP A 286 14.19 0.13 -17.24
C ASP A 286 12.84 -0.29 -17.87
N TYR A 287 11.77 0.47 -17.62
CA TYR A 287 10.42 0.24 -18.14
C TYR A 287 10.26 0.90 -19.51
#